data_a745ab7a3ae121821776031c09585edd
#
_entry.id   a745ab7a3ae121821776031c09585edd
#
_cell.length_a   1.000
_cell.length_b   1.000
_cell.length_c   1.000
_cell.angle_alpha   90.00
_cell.angle_beta   90.00
_cell.angle_gamma   90.00
#
_symmetry.space_group_name_H-M   'P 1'
#
loop_
_entity.id
_entity.type
_entity.pdbx_description
1 polymer ?
#
loop_
_entity_poly.entity_id
_entity_poly.type
_entity_poly.pdbx_seq_one_letter_code
_entity_poly.pdbx_strand_id
1 'polypeptide(L)'
;SGGQRKISAPVKPLKAIHTALNIVLQSIFVPDEHATGFVLEKSVKDNAMIHVGQTCIFNTDLENFFPSITKLMVRRALHRELGDRLQSNEVINIICRICTVPDSSGVEVLPQGAPTSPVLSNIVLKSLDKDMSKLAERMECKYSRYADDITFSHSKSIRRMSPFWQSRIYNIIAKYGLKVNEKKTRTFVPGTRRGVTGVVVSDKINVPRSYIKQLRVLLHLWEKYGYAQAQIIFTRDFYKGIEKSLVNVIDGKINYLEMIKGKEDSTYRKFKSRFKRLQWEEKQSTNQIQKAI
;
A
#
# COMPACT_ATOMS: atom_id res chain seq x y z
N SER A 1 -18.23 -2.41 -0.50
CA SER A 1 -18.82 -1.09 -0.71
C SER A 1 -17.83 -0.26 -1.54
N GLY A 2 -18.06 -0.20 -2.86
CA GLY A 2 -17.24 0.58 -3.79
C GLY A 2 -17.65 2.04 -3.78
N GLY A 3 -17.16 2.83 -2.81
CA GLY A 3 -17.24 4.27 -2.90
C GLY A 3 -16.40 4.77 -4.08
N GLN A 4 -16.94 5.68 -4.88
CA GLN A 4 -16.17 6.36 -5.91
C GLN A 4 -15.13 7.28 -5.24
N ARG A 5 -13.87 7.17 -5.68
CA ARG A 5 -12.79 8.06 -5.23
C ARG A 5 -12.47 9.07 -6.32
N LYS A 6 -12.51 10.35 -5.99
CA LYS A 6 -12.10 11.40 -6.92
C LYS A 6 -10.57 11.38 -7.02
N ILE A 7 -10.05 11.07 -8.20
CA ILE A 7 -8.60 11.12 -8.48
C ILE A 7 -8.31 12.45 -9.15
N SER A 8 -7.41 13.24 -8.55
CA SER A 8 -6.99 14.55 -9.04
C SER A 8 -5.51 14.47 -9.44
N ALA A 9 -5.26 14.00 -10.64
CA ALA A 9 -3.90 13.92 -11.18
C ALA A 9 -3.50 15.25 -11.82
N PRO A 10 -2.27 15.74 -11.60
CA PRO A 10 -1.78 16.96 -12.25
C PRO A 10 -1.66 16.77 -13.77
N VAL A 11 -1.86 17.85 -14.53
CA VAL A 11 -1.59 17.90 -15.99
C VAL A 11 -0.10 17.65 -16.28
N LYS A 12 0.23 17.23 -17.52
CA LYS A 12 1.59 16.79 -17.87
C LYS A 12 2.72 17.73 -17.41
N PRO A 13 2.70 19.06 -17.62
CA PRO A 13 3.78 19.94 -17.16
C PRO A 13 3.93 19.94 -15.63
N LEU A 14 2.81 20.07 -14.92
CA LEU A 14 2.79 20.06 -13.46
C LEU A 14 3.21 18.70 -12.90
N LYS A 15 2.85 17.59 -13.57
CA LYS A 15 3.26 16.24 -13.19
C LYS A 15 4.79 16.07 -13.24
N ALA A 16 5.46 16.66 -14.23
CA ALA A 16 6.92 16.64 -14.30
C ALA A 16 7.56 17.35 -13.10
N ILE A 17 7.02 18.53 -12.73
CA ILE A 17 7.48 19.28 -11.54
C ILE A 17 7.24 18.43 -10.27
N HIS A 18 6.07 17.83 -10.10
CA HIS A 18 5.79 16.94 -8.96
C HIS A 18 6.74 15.73 -8.91
N THR A 19 7.07 15.15 -10.05
CA THR A 19 7.99 14.01 -10.11
C THR A 19 9.40 14.41 -9.66
N ALA A 20 9.92 15.52 -10.16
CA ALA A 20 11.21 16.06 -9.74
C ALA A 20 11.22 16.44 -8.24
N LEU A 21 10.20 17.17 -7.79
CA LEU A 21 10.05 17.54 -6.37
C LEU A 21 9.93 16.32 -5.45
N ASN A 22 9.24 15.27 -5.88
CA ASN A 22 9.15 14.02 -5.11
C ASN A 22 10.53 13.39 -4.90
N ILE A 23 11.39 13.37 -5.93
CA ILE A 23 12.77 12.86 -5.82
C ILE A 23 13.55 13.69 -4.80
N VAL A 24 13.48 15.02 -4.91
CA VAL A 24 14.17 15.92 -3.98
C VAL A 24 13.68 15.73 -2.54
N LEU A 25 12.37 15.72 -2.32
CA LEU A 25 11.81 15.52 -0.97
C LEU A 25 12.20 14.18 -0.38
N GLN A 26 12.18 13.11 -1.17
CA GLN A 26 12.60 11.77 -0.71
C GLN A 26 14.11 11.71 -0.39
N SER A 27 14.95 12.48 -1.08
CA SER A 27 16.41 12.49 -0.81
C SER A 27 16.79 13.27 0.45
N ILE A 28 15.98 14.27 0.84
CA ILE A 28 16.27 15.12 2.01
C ILE A 28 15.46 14.76 3.26
N PHE A 29 14.38 14.00 3.12
CA PHE A 29 13.52 13.60 4.24
C PHE A 29 13.87 12.22 4.76
N VAL A 30 14.06 12.10 6.07
CA VAL A 30 14.23 10.82 6.76
C VAL A 30 12.89 10.44 7.39
N PRO A 31 12.17 9.45 6.85
CA PRO A 31 10.90 8.99 7.43
C PRO A 31 11.12 8.39 8.82
N ASP A 32 10.03 8.28 9.60
CA ASP A 32 10.04 7.52 10.83
C ASP A 32 10.29 6.03 10.54
N GLU A 33 11.00 5.33 11.40
CA GLU A 33 11.33 3.90 11.19
C GLU A 33 10.10 2.99 11.10
N HIS A 34 9.01 3.38 11.78
CA HIS A 34 7.73 2.66 11.78
C HIS A 34 6.87 2.94 10.54
N ALA A 35 7.20 3.99 9.77
CA ALA A 35 6.58 4.26 8.49
C ALA A 35 7.16 3.34 7.41
N THR A 36 6.34 2.53 6.79
CA THR A 36 6.74 1.56 5.75
C THR A 36 6.09 1.83 4.41
N GLY A 37 4.94 2.49 4.38
CA GLY A 37 4.26 2.91 3.15
C GLY A 37 4.89 4.15 2.55
N PHE A 38 5.06 4.17 1.22
CA PHE A 38 5.65 5.29 0.47
C PHE A 38 7.09 5.63 0.87
N VAL A 39 7.83 4.67 1.39
CA VAL A 39 9.24 4.77 1.76
C VAL A 39 10.05 3.97 0.75
N LEU A 40 11.16 4.55 0.26
CA LEU A 40 12.06 3.86 -0.66
C LEU A 40 12.54 2.54 -0.06
N GLU A 41 12.65 1.52 -0.90
CA GLU A 41 13.11 0.17 -0.56
C GLU A 41 12.24 -0.58 0.47
N LYS A 42 11.13 0.01 0.95
CA LYS A 42 10.13 -0.67 1.80
C LYS A 42 8.89 -1.06 1.01
N SER A 43 8.29 -2.17 1.40
CA SER A 43 7.13 -2.78 0.75
C SER A 43 6.08 -3.24 1.77
N VAL A 44 4.95 -3.75 1.29
CA VAL A 44 3.96 -4.43 2.15
C VAL A 44 4.53 -5.65 2.87
N LYS A 45 5.59 -6.27 2.31
CA LYS A 45 6.32 -7.36 2.95
C LYS A 45 7.00 -6.88 4.22
N ASP A 46 7.74 -5.76 4.14
CA ASP A 46 8.48 -5.20 5.27
C ASP A 46 7.53 -4.78 6.38
N ASN A 47 6.40 -4.17 6.03
CA ASN A 47 5.33 -3.85 6.98
C ASN A 47 4.80 -5.11 7.68
N ALA A 48 4.49 -6.16 6.95
CA ALA A 48 3.96 -7.40 7.50
C ALA A 48 4.98 -8.15 8.37
N MET A 49 6.27 -8.09 8.02
CA MET A 49 7.36 -8.74 8.77
C MET A 49 7.50 -8.23 10.20
N ILE A 50 7.19 -6.96 10.47
CA ILE A 50 7.19 -6.38 11.83
C ILE A 50 6.28 -7.18 12.76
N HIS A 51 5.16 -7.71 12.24
CA HIS A 51 4.10 -8.34 13.01
C HIS A 51 4.15 -9.88 13.00
N VAL A 52 5.22 -10.48 12.45
CA VAL A 52 5.43 -11.93 12.48
C VAL A 52 5.57 -12.42 13.92
N GLY A 53 4.98 -13.59 14.24
CA GLY A 53 4.98 -14.19 15.56
C GLY A 53 4.02 -13.53 16.57
N GLN A 54 3.27 -12.49 16.16
CA GLN A 54 2.31 -11.85 17.05
C GLN A 54 0.98 -12.58 17.04
N THR A 55 0.37 -12.77 18.22
CA THR A 55 -0.92 -13.49 18.38
C THR A 55 -2.14 -12.61 18.20
N CYS A 56 -2.05 -11.34 18.57
CA CYS A 56 -3.11 -10.36 18.42
C CYS A 56 -2.65 -9.22 17.50
N ILE A 57 -3.50 -8.81 16.57
CA ILE A 57 -3.24 -7.68 15.66
C ILE A 57 -4.46 -6.77 15.67
N PHE A 58 -4.22 -5.48 15.86
CA PHE A 58 -5.20 -4.41 15.70
C PHE A 58 -4.82 -3.58 14.48
N ASN A 59 -5.73 -3.51 13.52
CA ASN A 59 -5.58 -2.66 12.34
C ASN A 59 -6.66 -1.59 12.35
N THR A 60 -6.27 -0.38 12.02
CA THR A 60 -7.19 0.72 11.75
C THR A 60 -6.70 1.53 10.57
N ASP A 61 -7.61 2.21 9.90
CA ASP A 61 -7.38 2.92 8.63
C ASP A 61 -7.78 4.39 8.84
N LEU A 62 -7.05 5.32 8.27
CA LEU A 62 -7.39 6.74 8.34
C LEU A 62 -8.44 7.08 7.29
N GLU A 63 -9.48 7.81 7.72
CA GLU A 63 -10.56 8.22 6.81
C GLU A 63 -10.08 9.33 5.87
N ASN A 64 -10.42 9.21 4.58
CA ASN A 64 -10.11 10.22 3.54
C ASN A 64 -8.66 10.70 3.58
N PHE A 65 -7.71 9.79 3.69
CA PHE A 65 -6.32 10.02 4.05
C PHE A 65 -5.68 11.27 3.43
N PHE A 66 -5.50 11.33 2.11
CA PHE A 66 -4.89 12.50 1.47
C PHE A 66 -5.75 13.77 1.63
N PRO A 67 -7.07 13.73 1.40
CA PRO A 67 -7.93 14.91 1.63
C PRO A 67 -7.99 15.39 3.07
N SER A 68 -7.66 14.57 4.06
CA SER A 68 -7.57 15.00 5.46
C SER A 68 -6.31 15.81 5.78
N ILE A 69 -5.31 15.78 4.90
CA ILE A 69 -4.05 16.49 5.09
C ILE A 69 -4.15 17.87 4.43
N THR A 70 -4.34 18.90 5.25
CA THR A 70 -4.50 20.27 4.78
C THR A 70 -3.17 20.93 4.43
N LYS A 71 -3.21 21.97 3.59
CA LYS A 71 -2.07 22.82 3.26
C LYS A 71 -1.35 23.36 4.51
N LEU A 72 -2.11 23.73 5.53
CA LEU A 72 -1.54 24.21 6.80
C LEU A 72 -0.72 23.11 7.50
N MET A 73 -1.22 21.87 7.51
CA MET A 73 -0.48 20.72 8.04
C MET A 73 0.81 20.48 7.26
N VAL A 74 0.75 20.50 5.93
CA VAL A 74 1.92 20.37 5.04
C VAL A 74 2.94 21.47 5.33
N ARG A 75 2.51 22.74 5.37
CA ARG A 75 3.39 23.88 5.65
C ARG A 75 4.11 23.73 6.99
N ARG A 76 3.36 23.44 8.06
CA ARG A 76 3.93 23.24 9.41
C ARG A 76 4.92 22.08 9.46
N ALA A 77 4.61 20.99 8.77
CA ALA A 77 5.47 19.81 8.72
C ALA A 77 6.75 20.07 7.93
N LEU A 78 6.66 20.75 6.79
CA LEU A 78 7.85 21.16 6.01
C LEU A 78 8.77 22.06 6.82
N HIS A 79 8.24 23.05 7.54
CA HIS A 79 9.04 23.89 8.45
C HIS A 79 9.73 23.05 9.53
N ARG A 80 8.99 22.18 10.19
CA ARG A 80 9.51 21.38 11.32
C ARG A 80 10.57 20.37 10.90
N GLU A 81 10.36 19.66 9.76
CA GLU A 81 11.18 18.53 9.37
C GLU A 81 12.29 18.91 8.37
N LEU A 82 12.11 19.98 7.62
CA LEU A 82 12.97 20.36 6.51
C LEU A 82 13.32 21.86 6.50
N GLY A 83 12.93 22.65 7.52
CA GLY A 83 13.16 24.08 7.56
C GLY A 83 14.62 24.45 7.35
N ASP A 84 15.54 23.78 8.05
CA ASP A 84 16.99 23.99 7.95
C ASP A 84 17.56 23.63 6.56
N ARG A 85 16.92 22.71 5.85
CA ARG A 85 17.36 22.25 4.52
C ARG A 85 16.78 23.09 3.39
N LEU A 86 15.52 23.55 3.52
CA LEU A 86 14.84 24.36 2.53
C LEU A 86 15.20 25.85 2.64
N GLN A 87 15.68 26.32 3.79
CA GLN A 87 16.25 27.64 4.09
C GLN A 87 15.40 28.85 3.66
N SER A 88 14.16 28.65 3.19
CA SER A 88 13.30 29.70 2.68
C SER A 88 11.83 29.41 2.92
N ASN A 89 11.15 30.35 3.57
CA ASN A 89 9.70 30.34 3.71
C ASN A 89 8.98 30.41 2.36
N GLU A 90 9.58 31.09 1.40
CA GLU A 90 9.02 31.23 0.06
C GLU A 90 9.00 29.89 -0.68
N VAL A 91 10.11 29.12 -0.62
CA VAL A 91 10.18 27.76 -1.18
C VAL A 91 9.12 26.85 -0.57
N ILE A 92 8.94 26.90 0.76
CA ILE A 92 7.90 26.11 1.44
C ILE A 92 6.49 26.53 0.97
N ASN A 93 6.25 27.81 0.81
CA ASN A 93 4.96 28.33 0.31
C ASN A 93 4.70 27.90 -1.14
N ILE A 94 5.72 27.93 -2.00
CA ILE A 94 5.63 27.44 -3.39
C ILE A 94 5.30 25.94 -3.39
N ILE A 95 6.03 25.12 -2.64
CA ILE A 95 5.74 23.69 -2.52
C ILE A 95 4.29 23.46 -2.09
N CYS A 96 3.81 24.16 -1.06
CA CYS A 96 2.43 24.05 -0.60
C CYS A 96 1.43 24.41 -1.71
N ARG A 97 1.66 25.50 -2.45
CA ARG A 97 0.76 25.96 -3.53
C ARG A 97 0.63 24.98 -4.68
N ILE A 98 1.75 24.37 -5.11
CA ILE A 98 1.74 23.45 -6.23
C ILE A 98 1.27 22.03 -5.84
N CYS A 99 1.38 21.67 -4.55
CA CYS A 99 1.08 20.31 -4.07
C CYS A 99 -0.31 20.16 -3.43
N THR A 100 -1.07 21.24 -3.28
CA THR A 100 -2.43 21.18 -2.73
C THR A 100 -3.47 21.64 -3.73
N VAL A 101 -4.69 21.16 -3.56
CA VAL A 101 -5.86 21.53 -4.37
C VAL A 101 -7.05 21.81 -3.46
N PRO A 102 -7.98 22.71 -3.84
CA PRO A 102 -9.20 22.90 -3.06
C PRO A 102 -10.09 21.65 -3.10
N ASP A 103 -10.62 21.27 -1.95
CA ASP A 103 -11.69 20.29 -1.84
C ASP A 103 -13.06 20.91 -2.16
N SER A 104 -14.15 20.17 -1.90
CA SER A 104 -15.51 20.66 -2.14
C SER A 104 -15.94 21.83 -1.22
N SER A 105 -15.24 22.03 -0.11
CA SER A 105 -15.48 23.15 0.84
C SER A 105 -14.54 24.33 0.62
N GLY A 106 -13.64 24.25 -0.37
CA GLY A 106 -12.63 25.28 -0.66
C GLY A 106 -11.37 25.16 0.21
N VAL A 107 -11.26 24.16 1.06
CA VAL A 107 -10.05 23.91 1.86
C VAL A 107 -8.98 23.27 0.97
N GLU A 108 -7.77 23.84 0.99
CA GLU A 108 -6.65 23.26 0.24
C GLU A 108 -6.07 22.04 0.95
N VAL A 109 -6.07 20.90 0.26
CA VAL A 109 -5.69 19.57 0.79
C VAL A 109 -4.76 18.84 -0.19
N LEU A 110 -4.11 17.76 0.28
CA LEU A 110 -3.35 16.91 -0.62
C LEU A 110 -4.27 16.16 -1.59
N PRO A 111 -4.01 16.24 -2.91
CA PRO A 111 -4.79 15.52 -3.91
C PRO A 111 -4.47 14.02 -3.90
N GLN A 112 -5.49 13.21 -4.17
CA GLN A 112 -5.30 11.80 -4.45
C GLN A 112 -4.91 11.63 -5.93
N GLY A 113 -3.64 11.29 -6.20
CA GLY A 113 -3.13 11.08 -7.56
C GLY A 113 -1.93 11.95 -7.94
N ALA A 114 -1.51 12.91 -7.09
CA ALA A 114 -0.28 13.66 -7.33
C ALA A 114 0.97 12.86 -6.86
N PRO A 115 2.07 12.89 -7.60
CA PRO A 115 3.30 12.18 -7.25
C PRO A 115 3.92 12.57 -5.91
N THR A 116 3.69 13.80 -5.43
CA THR A 116 4.23 14.32 -4.16
C THR A 116 3.38 14.00 -2.95
N SER A 117 2.08 13.69 -3.11
CA SER A 117 1.19 13.41 -1.97
C SER A 117 1.70 12.30 -1.05
N PRO A 118 2.28 11.19 -1.54
CA PRO A 118 2.84 10.14 -0.71
C PRO A 118 3.96 10.62 0.22
N VAL A 119 4.98 11.28 -0.28
CA VAL A 119 6.12 11.75 0.54
C VAL A 119 5.69 12.85 1.50
N LEU A 120 4.83 13.79 1.05
CA LEU A 120 4.31 14.87 1.91
C LEU A 120 3.45 14.30 3.05
N SER A 121 2.67 13.26 2.82
CA SER A 121 1.92 12.59 3.88
C SER A 121 2.85 12.00 4.96
N ASN A 122 3.97 11.40 4.57
CA ASN A 122 4.96 10.89 5.52
C ASN A 122 5.65 12.02 6.31
N ILE A 123 5.97 13.15 5.67
CA ILE A 123 6.53 14.32 6.34
C ILE A 123 5.54 14.86 7.39
N VAL A 124 4.25 14.97 7.04
CA VAL A 124 3.19 15.43 7.96
C VAL A 124 3.03 14.49 9.14
N LEU A 125 3.01 13.18 8.89
CA LEU A 125 2.67 12.18 9.90
C LEU A 125 3.86 11.72 10.75
N LYS A 126 5.07 12.20 10.51
CA LYS A 126 6.25 11.79 11.30
C LYS A 126 6.08 12.01 12.81
N SER A 127 5.44 13.12 13.21
CA SER A 127 5.16 13.35 14.64
C SER A 127 4.06 12.44 15.18
N LEU A 128 3.07 12.09 14.36
CA LEU A 128 2.07 11.08 14.72
C LEU A 128 2.76 9.73 14.94
N ASP A 129 3.66 9.32 14.04
CA ASP A 129 4.39 8.05 14.18
C ASP A 129 5.21 8.01 15.48
N LYS A 130 5.86 9.12 15.85
CA LYS A 130 6.58 9.24 17.14
C LYS A 130 5.67 9.11 18.36
N ASP A 131 4.47 9.70 18.32
CA ASP A 131 3.52 9.57 19.44
C ASP A 131 2.92 8.15 19.51
N MET A 132 2.68 7.53 18.34
CA MET A 132 2.19 6.15 18.25
C MET A 132 3.23 5.12 18.70
N SER A 133 4.52 5.31 18.35
CA SER A 133 5.57 4.40 18.81
C SER A 133 5.73 4.45 20.33
N LYS A 134 5.70 5.65 20.94
CA LYS A 134 5.70 5.79 22.40
C LYS A 134 4.50 5.13 23.07
N LEU A 135 3.31 5.19 22.42
CA LEU A 135 2.15 4.48 22.94
C LEU A 135 2.36 2.97 22.80
N ALA A 136 2.89 2.50 21.67
CA ALA A 136 3.17 1.09 21.44
C ALA A 136 4.14 0.51 22.48
N GLU A 137 5.21 1.24 22.80
CA GLU A 137 6.17 0.88 23.88
C GLU A 137 5.45 0.68 25.23
N ARG A 138 4.60 1.64 25.64
CA ARG A 138 3.82 1.55 26.87
C ARG A 138 2.84 0.36 26.87
N MET A 139 2.36 -0.01 25.70
CA MET A 139 1.47 -1.16 25.47
C MET A 139 2.26 -2.48 25.35
N GLU A 140 3.59 -2.44 25.28
CA GLU A 140 4.46 -3.58 24.90
C GLU A 140 4.05 -4.18 23.54
N CYS A 141 3.60 -3.32 22.62
CA CYS A 141 3.14 -3.68 21.29
C CYS A 141 4.18 -3.30 20.23
N LYS A 142 4.15 -4.01 19.10
CA LYS A 142 4.78 -3.53 17.87
C LYS A 142 3.83 -2.58 17.15
N TYR A 143 4.37 -1.55 16.54
CA TYR A 143 3.66 -0.55 15.75
C TYR A 143 4.24 -0.46 14.35
N SER A 144 3.39 -0.24 13.38
CA SER A 144 3.78 0.20 12.04
C SER A 144 2.67 0.99 11.36
N ARG A 145 3.05 1.81 10.37
CA ARG A 145 2.12 2.49 9.48
C ARG A 145 2.49 2.28 8.02
N TYR A 146 1.53 1.84 7.23
CA TYR A 146 1.64 1.75 5.78
C TYR A 146 0.62 2.69 5.14
N ALA A 147 1.04 3.90 4.75
CA ALA A 147 0.15 4.96 4.27
C ALA A 147 -0.90 5.34 5.33
N ASP A 148 -2.17 5.05 5.04
CA ASP A 148 -3.34 5.22 5.92
C ASP A 148 -3.56 4.04 6.88
N ASP A 149 -2.92 2.91 6.66
CA ASP A 149 -3.08 1.67 7.43
C ASP A 149 -2.19 1.68 8.68
N ILE A 150 -2.76 1.72 9.86
CA ILE A 150 -2.09 1.71 11.16
C ILE A 150 -2.25 0.34 11.80
N THR A 151 -1.14 -0.29 12.17
CA THR A 151 -1.12 -1.63 12.75
C THR A 151 -0.41 -1.63 14.10
N PHE A 152 -1.08 -2.21 15.11
CA PHE A 152 -0.50 -2.60 16.38
C PHE A 152 -0.58 -4.11 16.56
N SER A 153 0.43 -4.72 17.18
CA SER A 153 0.39 -6.16 17.44
C SER A 153 1.09 -6.53 18.73
N HIS A 154 0.62 -7.64 19.37
CA HIS A 154 1.15 -8.13 20.64
C HIS A 154 1.20 -9.66 20.68
N SER A 155 2.23 -10.22 21.34
CA SER A 155 2.48 -11.67 21.38
C SER A 155 1.68 -12.44 22.43
N LYS A 156 1.19 -11.77 23.49
CA LYS A 156 0.69 -12.49 24.68
C LYS A 156 -0.79 -12.32 25.00
N SER A 157 -1.47 -11.24 24.61
CA SER A 157 -2.82 -10.99 25.13
C SER A 157 -3.68 -10.05 24.30
N ILE A 158 -4.94 -10.46 24.14
CA ILE A 158 -6.02 -9.62 23.60
C ILE A 158 -6.34 -8.40 24.49
N ARG A 159 -6.04 -8.47 25.80
CA ARG A 159 -6.27 -7.36 26.75
C ARG A 159 -5.51 -6.09 26.36
N ARG A 160 -4.36 -6.23 25.68
CA ARG A 160 -3.56 -5.11 25.14
C ARG A 160 -4.26 -4.39 23.96
N MET A 161 -5.32 -4.97 23.39
CA MET A 161 -6.15 -4.37 22.34
C MET A 161 -7.55 -4.01 22.87
N SER A 162 -7.67 -3.77 24.18
CA SER A 162 -8.93 -3.38 24.83
C SER A 162 -9.46 -2.03 24.32
N PRO A 163 -10.74 -1.74 24.50
CA PRO A 163 -11.33 -0.43 24.15
C PRO A 163 -10.59 0.77 24.76
N PHE A 164 -10.02 0.60 25.96
CA PHE A 164 -9.20 1.63 26.60
C PHE A 164 -7.97 2.02 25.74
N TRP A 165 -7.24 1.03 25.23
CA TRP A 165 -6.07 1.30 24.38
C TRP A 165 -6.47 1.80 22.98
N GLN A 166 -7.57 1.28 22.44
CA GLN A 166 -8.12 1.78 21.18
C GLN A 166 -8.49 3.27 21.27
N SER A 167 -9.12 3.68 22.38
CA SER A 167 -9.42 5.10 22.60
C SER A 167 -8.16 5.98 22.67
N ARG A 168 -7.07 5.46 23.24
CA ARG A 168 -5.77 6.17 23.27
C ARG A 168 -5.20 6.36 21.86
N ILE A 169 -5.26 5.33 21.02
CA ILE A 169 -4.86 5.40 19.62
C ILE A 169 -5.71 6.46 18.89
N TYR A 170 -7.03 6.42 19.07
CA TYR A 170 -7.95 7.36 18.43
C TYR A 170 -7.72 8.81 18.89
N ASN A 171 -7.45 9.02 20.17
CA ASN A 171 -7.13 10.34 20.69
C ASN A 171 -5.84 10.91 20.10
N ILE A 172 -4.82 10.08 19.90
CA ILE A 172 -3.60 10.53 19.21
C ILE A 172 -3.93 10.90 17.76
N ILE A 173 -4.67 10.07 17.03
CA ILE A 173 -5.07 10.36 15.65
C ILE A 173 -5.84 11.71 15.58
N ALA A 174 -6.82 11.90 16.47
CA ALA A 174 -7.62 13.12 16.56
C ALA A 174 -6.78 14.36 16.89
N LYS A 175 -5.75 14.24 17.76
CA LYS A 175 -4.79 15.32 18.06
C LYS A 175 -4.11 15.89 16.80
N TYR A 176 -3.89 15.04 15.79
CA TYR A 176 -3.31 15.43 14.51
C TYR A 176 -4.36 15.84 13.46
N GLY A 177 -5.62 16.05 13.86
CA GLY A 177 -6.71 16.47 12.96
C GLY A 177 -7.18 15.38 11.99
N LEU A 178 -6.86 14.12 12.26
CA LEU A 178 -7.23 12.98 11.44
C LEU A 178 -8.39 12.21 12.09
N LYS A 179 -9.07 11.39 11.28
CA LYS A 179 -10.19 10.54 11.73
C LYS A 179 -9.92 9.08 11.41
N VAL A 180 -10.37 8.22 12.30
CA VAL A 180 -10.34 6.76 12.13
C VAL A 180 -11.51 6.31 11.27
N ASN A 181 -11.28 5.38 10.36
CA ASN A 181 -12.33 4.66 9.65
C ASN A 181 -12.76 3.44 10.48
N GLU A 182 -13.72 3.64 11.39
CA GLU A 182 -14.19 2.58 12.28
C GLU A 182 -14.72 1.35 11.53
N LYS A 183 -15.34 1.54 10.36
CA LYS A 183 -15.88 0.44 9.52
C LYS A 183 -14.79 -0.50 9.03
N LYS A 184 -13.56 -0.03 8.92
CA LYS A 184 -12.39 -0.81 8.51
C LYS A 184 -11.53 -1.27 9.69
N THR A 185 -11.77 -0.76 10.89
CA THR A 185 -11.03 -1.17 12.09
C THR A 185 -11.31 -2.63 12.41
N ARG A 186 -10.26 -3.40 12.66
CA ARG A 186 -10.33 -4.84 12.94
C ARG A 186 -9.35 -5.24 14.01
N THR A 187 -9.80 -6.12 14.90
CA THR A 187 -8.95 -6.80 15.87
C THR A 187 -8.93 -8.28 15.54
N PHE A 188 -7.75 -8.81 15.25
CA PHE A 188 -7.53 -10.23 15.01
C PHE A 188 -7.05 -10.88 16.31
N VAL A 189 -7.67 -11.98 16.66
CA VAL A 189 -7.42 -12.76 17.88
C VAL A 189 -6.79 -14.12 17.54
N PRO A 190 -6.22 -14.85 18.52
CA PRO A 190 -5.77 -16.22 18.33
C PRO A 190 -6.85 -17.10 17.66
N GLY A 191 -6.43 -17.95 16.73
CA GLY A 191 -7.33 -18.80 15.94
C GLY A 191 -7.97 -18.15 14.72
N THR A 192 -7.86 -16.84 14.54
CA THR A 192 -8.32 -16.16 13.32
C THR A 192 -7.16 -15.89 12.32
N ARG A 193 -7.51 -15.74 11.03
CA ARG A 193 -6.53 -15.36 10.02
C ARG A 193 -6.15 -13.90 10.18
N ARG A 194 -4.93 -13.65 10.58
CA ARG A 194 -4.38 -12.31 10.77
C ARG A 194 -3.86 -11.76 9.44
N GLY A 195 -4.20 -10.53 9.13
CA GLY A 195 -3.76 -9.84 7.91
C GLY A 195 -3.21 -8.45 8.21
N VAL A 196 -2.11 -8.08 7.57
CA VAL A 196 -1.50 -6.76 7.61
C VAL A 196 -1.26 -6.32 6.17
N THR A 197 -1.83 -5.21 5.76
CA THR A 197 -1.72 -4.68 4.36
C THR A 197 -1.96 -5.74 3.27
N GLY A 198 -2.94 -6.64 3.50
CA GLY A 198 -3.26 -7.72 2.55
C GLY A 198 -2.39 -8.97 2.63
N VAL A 199 -1.31 -8.94 3.40
CA VAL A 199 -0.42 -10.08 3.66
C VAL A 199 -0.92 -10.86 4.87
N VAL A 200 -0.95 -12.20 4.79
CA VAL A 200 -1.27 -13.07 5.94
C VAL A 200 -0.04 -13.16 6.84
N VAL A 201 -0.24 -12.95 8.13
CA VAL A 201 0.82 -12.96 9.14
C VAL A 201 0.54 -14.04 10.19
N SER A 202 1.51 -14.92 10.38
CA SER A 202 1.54 -15.96 11.44
C SER A 202 2.98 -16.10 11.93
N ASP A 203 3.51 -17.31 12.05
CA ASP A 203 4.94 -17.58 12.29
C ASP A 203 5.83 -17.15 11.12
N LYS A 204 5.22 -16.99 9.97
CA LYS A 204 5.79 -16.39 8.76
C LYS A 204 4.73 -15.66 7.96
N ILE A 205 5.17 -14.79 7.05
CA ILE A 205 4.26 -14.12 6.11
C ILE A 205 3.82 -15.08 5.00
N ASN A 206 2.61 -14.86 4.47
CA ASN A 206 2.05 -15.63 3.37
C ASN A 206 1.02 -14.80 2.58
N VAL A 207 0.63 -15.28 1.42
CA VAL A 207 -0.49 -14.73 0.66
C VAL A 207 -1.81 -15.41 1.06
N PRO A 208 -2.97 -14.72 0.91
CA PRO A 208 -4.28 -15.34 1.14
C PRO A 208 -4.51 -16.57 0.26
N ARG A 209 -5.24 -17.58 0.78
CA ARG A 209 -5.61 -18.77 -0.02
C ARG A 209 -6.37 -18.41 -1.29
N SER A 210 -7.21 -17.38 -1.26
CA SER A 210 -7.90 -16.86 -2.44
C SER A 210 -6.95 -16.38 -3.53
N TYR A 211 -5.81 -15.79 -3.15
CA TYR A 211 -4.77 -15.36 -4.08
C TYR A 211 -4.20 -16.54 -4.87
N ILE A 212 -3.84 -17.61 -4.17
CA ILE A 212 -3.33 -18.86 -4.79
C ILE A 212 -4.41 -19.50 -5.68
N LYS A 213 -5.67 -19.51 -5.21
CA LYS A 213 -6.80 -20.04 -6.00
C LYS A 213 -6.97 -19.26 -7.30
N GLN A 214 -6.95 -17.94 -7.26
CA GLN A 214 -7.06 -17.09 -8.47
C GLN A 214 -5.92 -17.37 -9.44
N LEU A 215 -4.66 -17.38 -8.98
CA LEU A 215 -3.51 -17.66 -9.83
C LEU A 215 -3.60 -19.04 -10.49
N ARG A 216 -4.04 -20.06 -9.74
CA ARG A 216 -4.27 -21.40 -10.26
C ARG A 216 -5.33 -21.43 -11.36
N VAL A 217 -6.45 -20.72 -11.16
CA VAL A 217 -7.53 -20.61 -12.15
C VAL A 217 -7.04 -19.94 -13.42
N LEU A 218 -6.31 -18.83 -13.33
CA LEU A 218 -5.82 -18.11 -14.51
C LEU A 218 -4.85 -18.96 -15.34
N LEU A 219 -3.92 -19.66 -14.70
CA LEU A 219 -3.01 -20.57 -15.39
C LEU A 219 -3.75 -21.76 -16.01
N HIS A 220 -4.75 -22.33 -15.31
CA HIS A 220 -5.56 -23.43 -15.83
C HIS A 220 -6.41 -23.01 -17.04
N LEU A 221 -6.95 -21.79 -17.05
CA LEU A 221 -7.66 -21.29 -18.22
C LEU A 221 -6.76 -21.26 -19.47
N TRP A 222 -5.51 -20.78 -19.30
CA TRP A 222 -4.56 -20.75 -20.40
C TRP A 222 -4.16 -22.16 -20.85
N GLU A 223 -3.88 -23.07 -19.93
CA GLU A 223 -3.56 -24.48 -20.24
C GLU A 223 -4.70 -25.20 -20.97
N LYS A 224 -5.95 -24.92 -20.60
CA LYS A 224 -7.12 -25.65 -21.13
C LYS A 224 -7.59 -25.12 -22.49
N TYR A 225 -7.55 -23.81 -22.69
CA TYR A 225 -8.20 -23.18 -23.84
C TYR A 225 -7.22 -22.51 -24.82
N GLY A 226 -5.92 -22.52 -24.54
CA GLY A 226 -4.93 -21.70 -25.24
C GLY A 226 -5.04 -20.21 -24.88
N TYR A 227 -4.05 -19.41 -25.28
CA TYR A 227 -3.96 -18.03 -24.85
C TYR A 227 -5.11 -17.17 -25.36
N ALA A 228 -5.43 -17.22 -26.66
CA ALA A 228 -6.45 -16.37 -27.27
C ALA A 228 -7.81 -16.53 -26.60
N GLN A 229 -8.29 -17.74 -26.45
CA GLN A 229 -9.57 -18.03 -25.81
C GLN A 229 -9.54 -17.74 -24.31
N ALA A 230 -8.44 -18.03 -23.61
CA ALA A 230 -8.28 -17.71 -22.21
C ALA A 230 -8.31 -16.19 -21.97
N GLN A 231 -7.73 -15.39 -22.87
CA GLN A 231 -7.77 -13.91 -22.80
C GLN A 231 -9.21 -13.38 -22.92
N ILE A 232 -10.02 -13.95 -23.82
CA ILE A 232 -11.44 -13.58 -23.99
C ILE A 232 -12.24 -13.88 -22.72
N ILE A 233 -12.12 -15.10 -22.19
CA ILE A 233 -12.78 -15.53 -20.95
C ILE A 233 -12.34 -14.65 -19.78
N PHE A 234 -11.04 -14.36 -19.68
CA PHE A 234 -10.46 -13.53 -18.64
C PHE A 234 -11.03 -12.09 -18.66
N THR A 235 -11.10 -11.48 -19.83
CA THR A 235 -11.67 -10.12 -19.99
C THR A 235 -13.14 -10.10 -19.62
N ARG A 236 -13.93 -11.07 -20.07
CA ARG A 236 -15.36 -11.16 -19.81
C ARG A 236 -15.67 -11.42 -18.33
N ASP A 237 -15.08 -12.47 -17.75
CA ASP A 237 -15.53 -13.02 -16.46
C ASP A 237 -14.82 -12.40 -15.26
N PHE A 238 -13.57 -11.93 -15.41
CA PHE A 238 -12.80 -11.34 -14.31
C PHE A 238 -12.78 -9.82 -14.32
N TYR A 239 -12.92 -9.19 -15.49
CA TYR A 239 -12.82 -7.74 -15.62
C TYR A 239 -14.04 -7.06 -16.24
N LYS A 240 -15.15 -7.79 -16.41
CA LYS A 240 -16.44 -7.27 -16.91
C LYS A 240 -16.29 -6.46 -18.20
N GLY A 241 -15.49 -6.93 -19.14
CA GLY A 241 -15.21 -6.29 -20.42
C GLY A 241 -14.08 -5.25 -20.41
N ILE A 242 -13.49 -4.93 -19.25
CA ILE A 242 -12.32 -4.03 -19.20
C ILE A 242 -11.11 -4.80 -19.74
N GLU A 243 -10.51 -4.31 -20.81
CA GLU A 243 -9.36 -4.93 -21.45
C GLU A 243 -8.12 -4.90 -20.55
N LYS A 244 -7.62 -6.07 -20.19
CA LYS A 244 -6.36 -6.26 -19.44
C LYS A 244 -5.66 -7.49 -19.98
N SER A 245 -4.34 -7.43 -20.11
CA SER A 245 -3.53 -8.57 -20.55
C SER A 245 -3.49 -9.65 -19.46
N LEU A 246 -3.94 -10.86 -19.82
CA LEU A 246 -3.86 -12.05 -18.95
C LEU A 246 -2.42 -12.35 -18.55
N VAL A 247 -1.47 -12.27 -19.51
CA VAL A 247 -0.04 -12.49 -19.29
C VAL A 247 0.50 -11.53 -18.22
N ASN A 248 0.24 -10.23 -18.38
CA ASN A 248 0.73 -9.22 -17.46
C ASN A 248 0.15 -9.39 -16.04
N VAL A 249 -1.12 -9.79 -15.94
CA VAL A 249 -1.77 -10.04 -14.65
C VAL A 249 -1.20 -11.29 -13.98
N ILE A 250 -0.95 -12.37 -14.72
CA ILE A 250 -0.32 -13.58 -14.17
C ILE A 250 1.11 -13.29 -13.74
N ASP A 251 1.90 -12.61 -14.57
CA ASP A 251 3.28 -12.25 -14.24
C ASP A 251 3.36 -11.38 -12.99
N GLY A 252 2.56 -10.31 -12.92
CA GLY A 252 2.48 -9.46 -11.73
C GLY A 252 2.08 -10.24 -10.47
N LYS A 253 1.15 -11.21 -10.58
CA LYS A 253 0.78 -12.07 -9.45
C LYS A 253 1.91 -13.02 -9.04
N ILE A 254 2.66 -13.57 -9.97
CA ILE A 254 3.80 -14.45 -9.67
C ILE A 254 4.93 -13.63 -9.02
N ASN A 255 5.22 -12.42 -9.51
CA ASN A 255 6.22 -11.54 -8.93
C ASN A 255 5.84 -11.09 -7.50
N TYR A 256 4.57 -10.80 -7.25
CA TYR A 256 4.08 -10.55 -5.89
C TYR A 256 4.23 -11.78 -4.98
N LEU A 257 3.94 -12.98 -5.50
CA LEU A 257 4.12 -14.23 -4.75
C LEU A 257 5.60 -14.46 -4.39
N GLU A 258 6.52 -14.17 -5.33
CA GLU A 258 7.96 -14.20 -5.10
C GLU A 258 8.38 -13.22 -4.00
N MET A 259 7.89 -11.98 -4.08
CA MET A 259 8.19 -10.95 -3.07
C MET A 259 7.79 -11.40 -1.66
N ILE A 260 6.61 -12.01 -1.51
CA ILE A 260 6.10 -12.42 -0.19
C ILE A 260 6.74 -13.72 0.30
N LYS A 261 6.87 -14.74 -0.56
CA LYS A 261 7.27 -16.10 -0.15
C LYS A 261 8.74 -16.42 -0.41
N GLY A 262 9.41 -15.64 -1.26
CA GLY A 262 10.78 -15.87 -1.68
C GLY A 262 10.91 -16.82 -2.86
N LYS A 263 12.08 -16.77 -3.52
CA LYS A 263 12.41 -17.58 -4.72
C LYS A 263 12.45 -19.08 -4.46
N GLU A 264 12.75 -19.48 -3.23
CA GLU A 264 12.89 -20.87 -2.83
C GLU A 264 11.57 -21.55 -2.47
N ASP A 265 10.46 -20.78 -2.36
CA ASP A 265 9.15 -21.37 -2.03
C ASP A 265 8.65 -22.29 -3.14
N SER A 266 8.25 -23.51 -2.75
CA SER A 266 7.77 -24.53 -3.67
C SER A 266 6.53 -24.11 -4.48
N THR A 267 5.63 -23.33 -3.87
CA THR A 267 4.43 -22.80 -4.54
C THR A 267 4.81 -21.77 -5.59
N TYR A 268 5.74 -20.85 -5.27
CA TYR A 268 6.27 -19.91 -6.24
C TYR A 268 6.91 -20.62 -7.42
N ARG A 269 7.86 -21.53 -7.16
CA ARG A 269 8.56 -22.31 -8.21
C ARG A 269 7.59 -23.03 -9.12
N LYS A 270 6.57 -23.69 -8.55
CA LYS A 270 5.53 -24.39 -9.32
C LYS A 270 4.79 -23.46 -10.28
N PHE A 271 4.33 -22.31 -9.81
CA PHE A 271 3.59 -21.38 -10.67
C PHE A 271 4.49 -20.68 -11.70
N LYS A 272 5.71 -20.32 -11.33
CA LYS A 272 6.69 -19.73 -12.26
C LYS A 272 7.06 -20.69 -13.39
N SER A 273 7.29 -21.98 -13.07
CA SER A 273 7.57 -23.00 -14.07
C SER A 273 6.40 -23.23 -15.03
N ARG A 274 5.15 -23.35 -14.50
CA ARG A 274 3.95 -23.46 -15.34
C ARG A 274 3.80 -22.28 -16.29
N PHE A 275 3.98 -21.07 -15.78
CA PHE A 275 3.85 -19.84 -16.57
C PHE A 275 4.91 -19.75 -17.68
N LYS A 276 6.18 -20.03 -17.34
CA LYS A 276 7.26 -20.06 -18.35
C LYS A 276 7.00 -21.08 -19.46
N ARG A 277 6.50 -22.28 -19.11
CA ARG A 277 6.14 -23.31 -20.09
C ARG A 277 5.05 -22.79 -21.04
N LEU A 278 3.96 -22.22 -20.53
CA LEU A 278 2.87 -21.66 -21.34
C LEU A 278 3.34 -20.55 -22.28
N GLN A 279 4.20 -19.65 -21.80
CA GLN A 279 4.78 -18.59 -22.64
C GLN A 279 5.65 -19.17 -23.76
N TRP A 280 6.38 -20.25 -23.49
CA TRP A 280 7.22 -20.92 -24.49
C TRP A 280 6.37 -21.63 -25.55
N GLU A 281 5.35 -22.40 -25.13
CA GLU A 281 4.41 -23.08 -26.03
C GLU A 281 3.67 -22.11 -26.95
N GLU A 282 3.21 -20.97 -26.44
CA GLU A 282 2.57 -19.91 -27.22
C GLU A 282 3.50 -19.33 -28.29
N LYS A 283 4.77 -19.04 -27.92
CA LYS A 283 5.77 -18.54 -28.87
C LYS A 283 6.06 -19.55 -29.99
N GLN A 284 6.12 -20.82 -29.68
CA GLN A 284 6.33 -21.87 -30.70
C GLN A 284 5.14 -21.95 -31.67
N SER A 285 3.91 -21.94 -31.15
CA SER A 285 2.69 -21.96 -31.97
C SER A 285 2.62 -20.74 -32.92
N THR A 286 2.95 -19.54 -32.41
CA THR A 286 2.97 -18.32 -33.22
C THR A 286 4.02 -18.40 -34.35
N ASN A 287 5.24 -18.88 -34.02
CA ASN A 287 6.32 -19.00 -34.99
C ASN A 287 6.01 -20.06 -36.08
N GLN A 288 5.31 -21.13 -35.75
CA GLN A 288 4.89 -22.16 -36.72
C GLN A 288 3.85 -21.60 -37.70
N ILE A 289 2.88 -20.82 -37.22
CA ILE A 289 1.87 -20.16 -38.07
C ILE A 289 2.54 -19.15 -39.02
N GLN A 290 3.51 -18.35 -38.54
CA GLN A 290 4.22 -17.38 -39.36
C GLN A 290 5.11 -18.03 -40.44
N LYS A 291 5.57 -19.26 -40.24
CA LYS A 291 6.37 -20.00 -41.24
C LYS A 291 5.49 -20.74 -42.27
N ALA A 292 4.20 -20.92 -41.99
CA ALA A 292 3.24 -21.59 -42.84
C ALA A 292 2.44 -20.64 -43.75
N ILE A 293 2.58 -19.33 -43.54
CA ILE A 293 2.09 -18.23 -44.39
C ILE A 293 3.23 -17.72 -45.25
#